data_e0d7864150698665c84bb445f1c1a663
#
_entry.id   e0d7864150698665c84bb445f1c1a663
#
_cell.length_a   1.000
_cell.length_b   1.000
_cell.length_c   1.000
_cell.angle_alpha   90.00
_cell.angle_beta   90.00
_cell.angle_gamma   90.00
#
_symmetry.space_group_name_H-M   'P 1'
#
loop_
_entity.id
_entity.type
_entity.pdbx_description
1 polymer ?
#
loop_
_entity_poly.entity_id
_entity_poly.type
_entity_poly.pdbx_seq_one_letter_code
_entity_poly.pdbx_strand_id
1 'polypeptide(L)'
;MRHDPDTQPCCERWMWIELIGFDNRERDYAVQAFLDNCGFVPEGLSFLLTTPDFVHTHAGLDEEVLFPPDYCSYGGKPYNCERQRQAWTNRQFKGLVKALQGRGIKVYFSNLNLFVSHIDGEVYRSPWCDSHPELQEFTRDGVAANCLNPLKRLADGRYYEDVFVERLVAVMRDYGFDGYHLADGYSSPRQPIWLADSSADMVAQFAAMMGVDLPFAAETKACADHIWNDHREQWCEFYARRFERFLAKVCEAVHGLGGQVCHNNAWTRDPFEAYYRYGIDYRRIARAGVDRFMVETVGAGVSIGAESGFRADLRFELNFMLAQIKACLPEMPLLCLNGTGDSTESWDLLNHAPVVSEREVYTLGHMFVQNESGFQHASSGPFVCLADGITATQWEWLRRNWVVAYGSTPQRVLGATVLWSEAALGNEFADYLSHRLLTRQKIAGELQARGAPLQVVANSRCLAATRGCLLVPRPELLPTAELQAV
;
A
#
# COMPACT_ATOMS: atom_id res chain seq x y z
N MET A 1 -28.83 -16.13 -13.18
CA MET A 1 -28.09 -16.19 -14.46
C MET A 1 -26.93 -17.15 -14.26
N ARG A 2 -26.81 -18.19 -15.07
CA ARG A 2 -25.65 -19.09 -15.01
C ARG A 2 -24.49 -18.31 -15.59
N HIS A 3 -23.48 -18.02 -14.77
CA HIS A 3 -22.23 -17.42 -15.26
C HIS A 3 -21.52 -18.43 -16.17
N ASP A 4 -21.24 -18.00 -17.39
CA ASP A 4 -20.35 -18.69 -18.31
C ASP A 4 -18.92 -18.62 -17.73
N PRO A 5 -18.25 -19.73 -17.45
CA PRO A 5 -16.90 -19.74 -16.93
C PRO A 5 -15.83 -19.21 -17.92
N ASP A 6 -16.22 -18.97 -19.19
CA ASP A 6 -15.31 -18.54 -20.26
C ASP A 6 -15.25 -17.03 -20.49
N THR A 7 -15.95 -16.21 -19.68
CA THR A 7 -15.80 -14.76 -19.77
C THR A 7 -14.50 -14.29 -19.09
N GLN A 8 -13.66 -13.54 -19.83
CA GLN A 8 -12.50 -12.87 -19.25
C GLN A 8 -12.90 -12.13 -17.97
N PRO A 9 -12.06 -12.17 -16.91
CA PRO A 9 -12.37 -11.47 -15.69
C PRO A 9 -12.53 -9.97 -15.96
N CYS A 10 -13.54 -9.36 -15.36
CA CYS A 10 -13.82 -7.93 -15.52
C CYS A 10 -12.77 -7.01 -14.86
N CYS A 11 -11.88 -7.57 -14.05
CA CYS A 11 -10.84 -6.88 -13.31
C CYS A 11 -9.73 -7.84 -12.90
N GLU A 12 -8.57 -7.30 -12.53
CA GLU A 12 -7.51 -8.06 -11.86
C GLU A 12 -7.96 -8.46 -10.45
N ARG A 13 -7.58 -9.64 -9.98
CA ARG A 13 -7.95 -10.18 -8.66
C ARG A 13 -6.68 -10.63 -7.96
N TRP A 14 -6.27 -9.87 -6.98
CA TRP A 14 -5.10 -10.13 -6.17
C TRP A 14 -5.49 -10.41 -4.73
N MET A 15 -4.61 -11.09 -4.00
CA MET A 15 -4.86 -11.48 -2.62
C MET A 15 -3.64 -11.29 -1.76
N TRP A 16 -3.84 -10.81 -0.54
CA TRP A 16 -2.90 -10.95 0.55
C TRP A 16 -3.34 -12.13 1.39
N ILE A 17 -2.44 -13.04 1.70
CA ILE A 17 -2.75 -14.30 2.38
C ILE A 17 -1.62 -14.73 3.29
N GLU A 18 -1.97 -15.51 4.29
CA GLU A 18 -1.01 -16.12 5.22
C GLU A 18 -0.88 -17.63 4.97
N LEU A 19 0.19 -18.24 5.49
CA LEU A 19 0.41 -19.69 5.35
C LEU A 19 -0.71 -20.52 5.97
N ILE A 20 -1.41 -19.99 6.96
CA ILE A 20 -2.57 -20.64 7.59
C ILE A 20 -3.71 -20.90 6.57
N GLY A 21 -3.72 -20.24 5.42
CA GLY A 21 -4.64 -20.48 4.32
C GLY A 21 -4.46 -21.84 3.61
N PHE A 22 -3.35 -22.53 3.88
CA PHE A 22 -2.93 -23.77 3.21
C PHE A 22 -2.69 -24.90 4.21
N ASP A 23 -2.51 -26.13 3.70
CA ASP A 23 -2.24 -27.32 4.52
C ASP A 23 -0.99 -28.07 4.03
N ASN A 24 0.08 -28.04 4.81
CA ASN A 24 1.34 -28.66 4.43
C ASN A 24 1.36 -30.21 4.52
N ARG A 25 0.27 -30.82 4.99
CA ARG A 25 0.09 -32.28 4.99
C ARG A 25 -0.49 -32.78 3.67
N GLU A 26 -1.13 -31.91 2.90
CA GLU A 26 -1.66 -32.25 1.59
C GLU A 26 -0.56 -32.25 0.52
N ARG A 27 -0.69 -33.14 -0.46
CA ARG A 27 0.32 -33.29 -1.51
C ARG A 27 0.56 -32.04 -2.34
N ASP A 28 -0.50 -31.27 -2.58
CA ASP A 28 -0.48 -30.00 -3.30
C ASP A 28 -0.62 -28.79 -2.37
N TYR A 29 -0.37 -28.99 -1.09
CA TYR A 29 -0.52 -27.98 -0.03
C TYR A 29 -1.95 -27.42 0.08
N ALA A 30 -2.97 -28.19 -0.32
CA ALA A 30 -4.37 -27.79 -0.42
C ALA A 30 -4.64 -26.66 -1.42
N VAL A 31 -3.77 -26.44 -2.40
CA VAL A 31 -3.94 -25.40 -3.43
C VAL A 31 -5.21 -25.65 -4.26
N GLN A 32 -5.51 -26.90 -4.64
CA GLN A 32 -6.74 -27.19 -5.37
C GLN A 32 -7.98 -26.88 -4.53
N ALA A 33 -7.99 -27.28 -3.27
CA ALA A 33 -9.10 -26.99 -2.36
C ALA A 33 -9.31 -25.49 -2.17
N PHE A 34 -8.21 -24.71 -2.08
CA PHE A 34 -8.27 -23.25 -2.03
C PHE A 34 -8.91 -22.67 -3.29
N LEU A 35 -8.49 -23.10 -4.47
CA LEU A 35 -9.05 -22.63 -5.76
C LEU A 35 -10.51 -23.03 -5.95
N ASP A 36 -10.88 -24.26 -5.55
CA ASP A 36 -12.28 -24.71 -5.58
C ASP A 36 -13.16 -23.86 -4.66
N ASN A 37 -12.63 -23.48 -3.49
CA ASN A 37 -13.30 -22.59 -2.55
C ASN A 37 -13.44 -21.16 -3.11
N CYS A 38 -12.40 -20.61 -3.74
CA CYS A 38 -12.47 -19.30 -4.40
C CYS A 38 -13.42 -19.30 -5.62
N GLY A 39 -13.48 -20.42 -6.34
CA GLY A 39 -14.21 -20.56 -7.60
C GLY A 39 -13.62 -19.75 -8.76
N PHE A 40 -12.35 -19.36 -8.69
CA PHE A 40 -11.58 -18.72 -9.75
C PHE A 40 -10.06 -18.85 -9.46
N VAL A 41 -9.24 -18.57 -10.47
CA VAL A 41 -7.80 -18.46 -10.32
C VAL A 41 -7.45 -16.97 -10.20
N PRO A 42 -6.82 -16.53 -9.10
CA PRO A 42 -6.38 -15.13 -8.98
C PRO A 42 -5.18 -14.86 -9.90
N GLU A 43 -5.02 -13.62 -10.34
CA GLU A 43 -3.87 -13.16 -11.11
C GLU A 43 -2.58 -13.19 -10.30
N GLY A 44 -2.70 -12.91 -8.99
CA GLY A 44 -1.56 -12.95 -8.09
C GLY A 44 -1.95 -13.09 -6.62
N LEU A 45 -0.97 -13.54 -5.86
CA LEU A 45 -1.08 -13.79 -4.44
C LEU A 45 0.20 -13.31 -3.76
N SER A 46 0.08 -12.56 -2.67
CA SER A 46 1.20 -12.11 -1.85
C SER A 46 1.13 -12.76 -0.48
N PHE A 47 2.19 -13.47 -0.07
CA PHE A 47 2.27 -13.98 1.30
C PHE A 47 2.67 -12.87 2.26
N LEU A 48 1.92 -12.72 3.34
CA LEU A 48 2.29 -11.83 4.44
C LEU A 48 3.20 -12.56 5.42
N LEU A 49 4.41 -12.05 5.56
CA LEU A 49 5.42 -12.51 6.50
C LEU A 49 5.74 -11.37 7.47
N THR A 50 5.57 -11.59 8.76
CA THR A 50 5.37 -10.47 9.70
C THR A 50 6.61 -9.65 10.01
N THR A 51 7.80 -10.28 10.01
CA THR A 51 9.03 -9.59 10.44
C THR A 51 10.10 -9.55 9.34
N PRO A 52 11.11 -8.69 9.47
CA PRO A 52 12.24 -8.63 8.55
C PRO A 52 13.10 -9.90 8.52
N ASP A 53 12.99 -10.75 9.54
CA ASP A 53 13.81 -11.96 9.69
C ASP A 53 13.70 -12.90 8.48
N PHE A 54 12.52 -13.00 7.86
CA PHE A 54 12.36 -13.84 6.66
C PHE A 54 13.36 -13.50 5.57
N VAL A 55 13.70 -12.23 5.42
CA VAL A 55 14.70 -11.78 4.44
C VAL A 55 16.11 -11.86 5.03
N HIS A 56 16.31 -11.36 6.23
CA HIS A 56 17.65 -11.15 6.78
C HIS A 56 18.31 -12.40 7.35
N THR A 57 17.51 -13.35 7.86
CA THR A 57 18.04 -14.62 8.41
C THR A 57 18.01 -15.77 7.42
N HIS A 58 17.58 -15.53 6.18
CA HIS A 58 17.56 -16.56 5.14
C HIS A 58 18.97 -17.10 4.87
N ALA A 59 19.16 -18.40 5.06
CA ALA A 59 20.44 -19.09 4.91
C ALA A 59 20.46 -20.10 3.73
N GLY A 60 19.50 -19.95 2.78
CA GLY A 60 19.34 -20.87 1.67
C GLY A 60 18.35 -22.02 1.96
N LEU A 61 18.32 -23.00 1.07
CA LEU A 61 17.41 -24.16 1.13
C LEU A 61 18.13 -25.50 1.20
N ASP A 62 19.45 -25.49 1.40
CA ASP A 62 20.23 -26.71 1.50
C ASP A 62 19.87 -27.51 2.77
N GLU A 63 19.58 -26.78 3.85
CA GLU A 63 19.04 -27.34 5.08
C GLU A 63 17.55 -27.05 5.19
N GLU A 64 16.80 -28.02 5.71
CA GLU A 64 15.39 -27.82 6.02
C GLU A 64 15.24 -27.16 7.38
N VAL A 65 14.67 -25.96 7.41
CA VAL A 65 14.54 -25.11 8.60
C VAL A 65 13.06 -24.91 8.90
N LEU A 66 12.68 -25.08 10.15
CA LEU A 66 11.36 -24.78 10.64
C LEU A 66 11.15 -23.27 10.75
N PHE A 67 10.06 -22.77 10.22
CA PHE A 67 9.68 -21.36 10.35
C PHE A 67 9.20 -21.04 11.77
N PRO A 68 9.55 -19.85 12.27
CA PRO A 68 8.93 -19.35 13.50
C PRO A 68 7.44 -19.06 13.27
N PRO A 69 6.61 -19.08 14.32
CA PRO A 69 5.15 -18.92 14.19
C PRO A 69 4.71 -17.64 13.50
N ASP A 70 5.44 -16.56 13.63
CA ASP A 70 5.15 -15.26 13.01
C ASP A 70 5.31 -15.24 11.48
N TYR A 71 5.93 -16.26 10.87
CA TYR A 71 5.90 -16.44 9.41
C TYR A 71 4.62 -17.14 8.92
N CYS A 72 3.88 -17.77 9.81
CA CYS A 72 2.75 -18.62 9.46
C CYS A 72 1.40 -17.92 9.59
N SER A 73 1.30 -16.88 10.40
CA SER A 73 0.08 -16.10 10.58
C SER A 73 0.38 -14.73 11.19
N TYR A 74 -0.27 -13.71 10.66
CA TYR A 74 -0.26 -12.36 11.23
C TYR A 74 -1.15 -12.26 12.49
N GLY A 75 -2.11 -13.17 12.61
CA GLY A 75 -2.96 -13.27 13.81
C GLY A 75 -4.07 -12.22 13.89
N GLY A 76 -4.30 -11.47 12.82
CA GLY A 76 -5.21 -10.34 12.85
C GLY A 76 -6.67 -10.64 12.50
N LYS A 77 -7.02 -11.87 12.09
CA LYS A 77 -8.38 -12.20 11.66
C LYS A 77 -9.11 -13.08 12.66
N PRO A 78 -10.40 -12.81 12.94
CA PRO A 78 -11.21 -13.56 13.89
C PRO A 78 -11.24 -15.06 13.60
N TYR A 79 -11.43 -15.45 12.35
CA TYR A 79 -11.51 -16.87 11.98
C TYR A 79 -10.15 -17.57 11.85
N ASN A 80 -9.04 -16.87 11.91
CA ASN A 80 -7.72 -17.51 12.05
C ASN A 80 -7.53 -18.11 13.43
N CYS A 81 -8.21 -17.59 14.44
CA CYS A 81 -8.22 -18.18 15.79
C CYS A 81 -8.87 -19.56 15.84
N GLU A 82 -9.76 -19.87 14.90
CA GLU A 82 -10.46 -21.16 14.79
C GLU A 82 -9.62 -22.22 14.06
N ARG A 83 -8.54 -21.81 13.39
CA ARG A 83 -7.67 -22.68 12.61
C ARG A 83 -6.41 -23.00 13.37
N GLN A 84 -6.13 -24.28 13.47
CA GLN A 84 -4.88 -24.73 14.07
C GLN A 84 -3.70 -24.38 13.14
N ARG A 85 -2.76 -23.58 13.65
CA ARG A 85 -1.52 -23.28 12.93
C ARG A 85 -0.70 -24.54 12.75
N GLN A 86 -0.13 -24.66 11.57
CA GLN A 86 0.80 -25.71 11.23
C GLN A 86 2.23 -25.20 11.30
N ALA A 87 3.15 -26.05 11.67
CA ALA A 87 4.57 -25.79 11.55
C ALA A 87 4.99 -25.96 10.08
N TRP A 88 5.46 -24.92 9.47
CA TRP A 88 5.95 -24.93 8.09
C TRP A 88 7.48 -24.92 8.05
N THR A 89 8.06 -25.57 7.04
CA THR A 89 9.48 -25.46 6.74
C THR A 89 9.74 -24.62 5.50
N ASN A 90 10.96 -24.12 5.37
CA ASN A 90 11.41 -23.39 4.18
C ASN A 90 11.21 -24.20 2.87
N ARG A 91 11.44 -25.52 2.90
CA ARG A 91 11.25 -26.40 1.73
C ARG A 91 9.77 -26.61 1.40
N GLN A 92 8.92 -26.77 2.42
CA GLN A 92 7.49 -26.86 2.21
C GLN A 92 6.93 -25.55 1.62
N PHE A 93 7.38 -24.41 2.10
CA PHE A 93 6.97 -23.12 1.55
C PHE A 93 7.40 -22.96 0.09
N LYS A 94 8.63 -23.33 -0.25
CA LYS A 94 9.04 -23.39 -1.67
C LYS A 94 8.14 -24.32 -2.51
N GLY A 95 7.74 -25.45 -1.94
CA GLY A 95 6.81 -26.40 -2.58
C GLY A 95 5.46 -25.75 -2.86
N LEU A 96 4.90 -25.01 -1.87
CA LEU A 96 3.65 -24.26 -2.01
C LEU A 96 3.75 -23.18 -3.10
N VAL A 97 4.84 -22.39 -3.12
CA VAL A 97 5.07 -21.38 -4.16
C VAL A 97 5.00 -22.01 -5.55
N LYS A 98 5.70 -23.14 -5.76
CA LYS A 98 5.67 -23.88 -7.04
C LYS A 98 4.29 -24.44 -7.37
N ALA A 99 3.56 -24.93 -6.38
CA ALA A 99 2.21 -25.47 -6.59
C ALA A 99 1.25 -24.40 -7.06
N LEU A 100 1.32 -23.19 -6.50
CA LEU A 100 0.54 -22.02 -6.91
C LEU A 100 0.94 -21.56 -8.32
N GLN A 101 2.23 -21.42 -8.61
CA GLN A 101 2.74 -21.06 -9.93
C GLN A 101 2.34 -22.08 -11.00
N GLY A 102 2.30 -23.36 -10.66
CA GLY A 102 1.79 -24.43 -11.51
C GLY A 102 0.30 -24.29 -11.90
N ARG A 103 -0.43 -23.43 -11.23
CA ARG A 103 -1.82 -23.05 -11.54
C ARG A 103 -1.94 -21.70 -12.27
N GLY A 104 -0.81 -21.12 -12.67
CA GLY A 104 -0.77 -19.82 -13.35
C GLY A 104 -0.87 -18.60 -12.46
N ILE A 105 -0.74 -18.76 -11.14
CA ILE A 105 -0.81 -17.68 -10.16
C ILE A 105 0.57 -17.07 -9.99
N LYS A 106 0.70 -15.75 -10.08
CA LYS A 106 1.92 -15.04 -9.68
C LYS A 106 2.04 -15.03 -8.17
N VAL A 107 3.18 -15.44 -7.66
CA VAL A 107 3.41 -15.52 -6.22
C VAL A 107 4.43 -14.48 -5.78
N TYR A 108 3.98 -13.56 -4.95
CA TYR A 108 4.78 -12.55 -4.31
C TYR A 108 4.90 -12.86 -2.81
N PHE A 109 5.79 -12.18 -2.15
CA PHE A 109 5.77 -12.10 -0.69
C PHE A 109 5.92 -10.64 -0.24
N SER A 110 5.51 -10.39 0.98
CA SER A 110 5.65 -9.12 1.68
C SER A 110 6.09 -9.37 3.11
N ASN A 111 6.80 -8.42 3.68
CA ASN A 111 7.13 -8.42 5.09
C ASN A 111 6.99 -7.01 5.67
N LEU A 112 6.69 -6.95 6.95
CA LEU A 112 6.62 -5.70 7.69
C LEU A 112 7.99 -5.37 8.29
N ASN A 113 8.22 -4.11 8.60
CA ASN A 113 9.48 -3.64 9.20
C ASN A 113 9.46 -3.65 10.74
N LEU A 114 8.76 -4.61 11.35
CA LEU A 114 8.49 -4.65 12.78
C LEU A 114 9.62 -5.31 13.58
N PHE A 115 9.96 -4.72 14.73
CA PHE A 115 10.81 -5.33 15.76
C PHE A 115 10.06 -6.40 16.55
N VAL A 116 8.77 -6.21 16.72
CA VAL A 116 7.93 -7.08 17.55
C VAL A 116 6.60 -7.33 16.87
N SER A 117 6.18 -8.57 16.83
CA SER A 117 4.83 -9.00 16.44
C SER A 117 4.11 -9.69 17.60
N HIS A 118 2.78 -9.66 17.57
CA HIS A 118 1.92 -10.29 18.58
C HIS A 118 1.03 -11.32 17.90
N ILE A 119 1.13 -12.57 18.31
CA ILE A 119 0.40 -13.67 17.71
C ILE A 119 -0.18 -14.54 18.83
N ASP A 120 -1.51 -14.69 18.85
CA ASP A 120 -2.26 -15.45 19.88
C ASP A 120 -1.93 -15.03 21.32
N GLY A 121 -1.64 -13.76 21.54
CA GLY A 121 -1.24 -13.24 22.85
C GLY A 121 0.25 -13.42 23.18
N GLU A 122 0.99 -14.14 22.36
CA GLU A 122 2.43 -14.29 22.50
C GLU A 122 3.19 -13.19 21.76
N VAL A 123 4.36 -12.82 22.30
CA VAL A 123 5.23 -11.77 21.74
C VAL A 123 6.39 -12.43 21.00
N TYR A 124 6.49 -12.14 19.70
CA TYR A 124 7.60 -12.57 18.86
C TYR A 124 8.46 -11.36 18.52
N ARG A 125 9.74 -11.43 18.88
CA ARG A 125 10.73 -10.41 18.56
C ARG A 125 11.55 -10.83 17.36
N SER A 126 11.90 -9.88 16.51
CA SER A 126 12.86 -10.09 15.43
C SER A 126 14.29 -10.17 15.99
N PRO A 127 14.94 -11.36 16.03
CA PRO A 127 16.33 -11.48 16.47
C PRO A 127 17.30 -10.63 15.64
N TRP A 128 17.01 -10.49 14.35
CA TRP A 128 17.82 -9.67 13.46
C TRP A 128 17.70 -8.19 13.83
N CYS A 129 16.49 -7.67 14.01
CA CYS A 129 16.27 -6.29 14.43
C CYS A 129 16.91 -6.01 15.81
N ASP A 130 16.79 -6.94 16.76
CA ASP A 130 17.38 -6.81 18.10
C ASP A 130 18.92 -6.72 18.04
N SER A 131 19.55 -7.33 17.02
CA SER A 131 20.98 -7.22 16.77
C SER A 131 21.38 -5.93 16.01
N HIS A 132 20.40 -5.17 15.50
CA HIS A 132 20.62 -3.93 14.75
C HIS A 132 19.77 -2.76 15.31
N PRO A 133 19.93 -2.43 16.60
CA PRO A 133 19.14 -1.37 17.25
C PRO A 133 19.34 0.01 16.61
N GLU A 134 20.46 0.23 15.91
CA GLU A 134 20.74 1.47 15.17
C GLU A 134 19.73 1.76 14.05
N LEU A 135 19.03 0.73 13.57
CA LEU A 135 17.99 0.88 12.54
C LEU A 135 16.63 1.25 13.11
N GLN A 136 16.45 1.17 14.44
CA GLN A 136 15.16 1.48 15.06
C GLN A 136 14.77 2.95 14.83
N GLU A 137 13.51 3.17 14.49
CA GLU A 137 12.96 4.50 14.31
C GLU A 137 12.72 5.19 15.65
N PHE A 138 12.97 6.50 15.72
CA PHE A 138 12.73 7.31 16.91
C PHE A 138 11.74 8.44 16.62
N THR A 139 10.75 8.57 17.47
CA THR A 139 9.81 9.70 17.39
C THR A 139 10.51 11.02 17.73
N ARG A 140 9.86 12.13 17.38
CA ARG A 140 10.36 13.48 17.73
C ARG A 140 10.56 13.72 19.22
N ASP A 141 9.92 12.93 20.07
CA ASP A 141 10.04 12.99 21.53
C ASP A 141 11.12 12.01 22.06
N GLY A 142 11.88 11.38 21.18
CA GLY A 142 12.97 10.46 21.52
C GLY A 142 12.49 9.07 21.97
N VAL A 143 11.26 8.71 21.67
CA VAL A 143 10.71 7.38 21.99
C VAL A 143 10.98 6.43 20.84
N ALA A 144 11.55 5.26 21.13
CA ALA A 144 11.76 4.20 20.17
C ALA A 144 10.43 3.63 19.66
N ALA A 145 10.25 3.59 18.35
CA ALA A 145 9.10 2.97 17.71
C ALA A 145 9.32 1.46 17.52
N ASN A 146 8.24 0.71 17.36
CA ASN A 146 8.30 -0.74 17.10
C ASN A 146 8.59 -1.05 15.62
N CYS A 147 9.45 -0.28 14.98
CA CYS A 147 9.81 -0.51 13.59
C CYS A 147 11.25 -0.05 13.28
N LEU A 148 11.84 -0.65 12.27
CA LEU A 148 13.05 -0.14 11.65
C LEU A 148 12.71 0.92 10.60
N ASN A 149 13.64 1.84 10.37
CA ASN A 149 13.56 2.76 9.23
C ASN A 149 14.49 2.27 8.11
N PRO A 150 13.96 1.89 6.92
CA PRO A 150 14.77 1.34 5.83
C PRO A 150 15.70 2.37 5.16
N LEU A 151 15.60 3.63 5.53
CA LEU A 151 16.43 4.71 5.00
C LEU A 151 17.72 4.93 5.81
N LYS A 152 17.88 4.26 6.96
CA LYS A 152 19.01 4.41 7.85
C LYS A 152 20.24 3.64 7.38
N ARG A 153 21.37 3.93 8.05
CA ARG A 153 22.63 3.19 7.89
C ARG A 153 22.82 2.24 9.07
N LEU A 154 23.44 1.10 8.78
CA LEU A 154 23.92 0.18 9.79
C LEU A 154 25.10 0.80 10.57
N ALA A 155 25.47 0.18 11.69
CA ALA A 155 26.59 0.63 12.52
C ALA A 155 27.94 0.68 11.79
N ASP A 156 28.11 -0.12 10.72
CA ASP A 156 29.30 -0.09 9.86
C ASP A 156 29.27 1.01 8.78
N GLY A 157 28.21 1.82 8.72
CA GLY A 157 28.04 2.93 7.80
C GLY A 157 27.41 2.57 6.46
N ARG A 158 27.20 1.30 6.15
CA ARG A 158 26.47 0.89 4.94
C ARG A 158 25.00 1.28 5.04
N TYR A 159 24.39 1.68 3.93
CA TYR A 159 22.96 1.88 3.90
C TYR A 159 22.21 0.56 4.03
N TYR A 160 21.12 0.58 4.78
CA TYR A 160 20.27 -0.59 4.94
C TYR A 160 19.80 -1.16 3.59
N GLU A 161 19.44 -0.30 2.63
CA GLU A 161 19.00 -0.73 1.32
C GLU A 161 20.01 -1.60 0.57
N ASP A 162 21.30 -1.41 0.79
CA ASP A 162 22.35 -2.21 0.15
C ASP A 162 22.34 -3.65 0.69
N VAL A 163 22.27 -3.78 2.02
CA VAL A 163 22.20 -5.08 2.69
C VAL A 163 20.87 -5.79 2.43
N PHE A 164 19.78 -5.03 2.47
CA PHE A 164 18.45 -5.57 2.23
C PHE A 164 18.32 -6.17 0.83
N VAL A 165 18.77 -5.46 -0.19
CA VAL A 165 18.71 -5.91 -1.59
C VAL A 165 19.52 -7.18 -1.82
N GLU A 166 20.72 -7.30 -1.24
CA GLU A 166 21.52 -8.52 -1.31
C GLU A 166 20.76 -9.74 -0.77
N ARG A 167 20.10 -9.59 0.39
CA ARG A 167 19.28 -10.62 1.04
C ARG A 167 18.00 -10.92 0.26
N LEU A 168 17.32 -9.87 -0.20
CA LEU A 168 16.11 -9.99 -1.01
C LEU A 168 16.35 -10.82 -2.27
N VAL A 169 17.45 -10.58 -2.99
CA VAL A 169 17.83 -11.33 -4.17
C VAL A 169 18.03 -12.82 -3.86
N ALA A 170 18.64 -13.15 -2.73
CA ALA A 170 18.81 -14.53 -2.30
C ALA A 170 17.46 -15.21 -2.04
N VAL A 171 16.58 -14.58 -1.28
CA VAL A 171 15.22 -15.07 -1.00
C VAL A 171 14.43 -15.27 -2.30
N MET A 172 14.38 -14.25 -3.15
CA MET A 172 13.65 -14.29 -4.44
C MET A 172 14.11 -15.46 -5.31
N ARG A 173 15.41 -15.65 -5.42
CA ARG A 173 16.01 -16.73 -6.23
C ARG A 173 15.70 -18.10 -5.66
N ASP A 174 15.87 -18.27 -4.35
CA ASP A 174 15.76 -19.57 -3.69
C ASP A 174 14.33 -20.08 -3.68
N TYR A 175 13.36 -19.22 -3.39
CA TYR A 175 11.94 -19.58 -3.42
C TYR A 175 11.35 -19.53 -4.83
N GLY A 176 11.91 -18.74 -5.74
CA GLY A 176 11.42 -18.55 -7.10
C GLY A 176 10.19 -17.64 -7.16
N PHE A 177 10.12 -16.63 -6.31
CA PHE A 177 9.00 -15.67 -6.33
C PHE A 177 8.95 -14.85 -7.63
N ASP A 178 7.73 -14.57 -8.10
CA ASP A 178 7.46 -13.73 -9.27
C ASP A 178 7.56 -12.23 -8.95
N GLY A 179 7.60 -11.87 -7.69
CA GLY A 179 7.73 -10.48 -7.29
C GLY A 179 7.86 -10.26 -5.79
N TYR A 180 8.05 -8.98 -5.45
CA TYR A 180 8.10 -8.51 -4.08
C TYR A 180 7.04 -7.44 -3.86
N HIS A 181 6.28 -7.57 -2.77
CA HIS A 181 5.28 -6.61 -2.35
C HIS A 181 5.81 -5.83 -1.15
N LEU A 182 6.18 -4.58 -1.41
CA LEU A 182 6.61 -3.64 -0.37
C LEU A 182 5.43 -3.32 0.54
N ALA A 183 5.44 -3.90 1.75
CA ALA A 183 4.41 -3.65 2.75
C ALA A 183 4.75 -2.43 3.62
N ASP A 184 3.97 -2.21 4.66
CA ASP A 184 4.12 -1.11 5.61
C ASP A 184 5.55 -0.97 6.14
N GLY A 185 6.03 0.28 6.14
CA GLY A 185 7.35 0.63 6.58
C GLY A 185 8.44 0.48 5.51
N TYR A 186 8.23 -0.39 4.51
CA TYR A 186 9.09 -0.49 3.33
C TYR A 186 8.58 0.34 2.15
N SER A 187 7.29 0.54 2.07
CA SER A 187 6.65 1.36 1.03
C SER A 187 6.56 2.84 1.40
N SER A 188 6.40 3.13 2.67
CA SER A 188 6.29 4.48 3.24
C SER A 188 6.65 4.46 4.72
N PRO A 189 6.98 5.62 5.35
CA PRO A 189 7.10 5.69 6.80
C PRO A 189 5.81 5.23 7.48
N ARG A 190 5.93 4.51 8.60
CA ARG A 190 4.76 4.15 9.42
C ARG A 190 4.13 5.34 10.12
N GLN A 191 4.90 6.37 10.35
CA GLN A 191 4.42 7.61 10.97
C GLN A 191 4.58 8.80 10.03
N PRO A 192 3.74 9.84 10.18
CA PRO A 192 3.99 11.09 9.48
C PRO A 192 5.38 11.63 9.78
N ILE A 193 6.06 12.16 8.77
CA ILE A 193 7.47 12.60 8.86
C ILE A 193 7.73 13.79 9.79
N TRP A 194 6.69 14.41 10.32
CA TRP A 194 6.84 15.39 11.42
C TRP A 194 6.88 14.74 12.80
N LEU A 195 6.56 13.45 12.91
CA LEU A 195 6.60 12.68 14.15
C LEU A 195 7.84 11.78 14.24
N ALA A 196 8.41 11.38 13.11
CA ALA A 196 9.59 10.52 13.01
C ALA A 196 10.21 10.62 11.59
N ASP A 197 11.47 10.23 11.34
CA ASP A 197 12.44 9.73 12.30
C ASP A 197 13.48 10.82 12.59
N SER A 198 13.64 11.21 13.85
CA SER A 198 14.59 12.23 14.30
C SER A 198 15.88 11.64 14.90
N SER A 199 16.19 10.36 14.59
CA SER A 199 17.42 9.71 15.02
C SER A 199 18.67 10.40 14.47
N ALA A 200 19.78 10.21 15.16
CA ALA A 200 21.06 10.86 14.81
C ALA A 200 21.47 10.58 13.36
N ASP A 201 21.26 9.37 12.86
CA ASP A 201 21.60 9.01 11.49
C ASP A 201 20.73 9.75 10.46
N MET A 202 19.40 9.80 10.66
CA MET A 202 18.50 10.48 9.72
C MET A 202 18.74 11.99 9.70
N VAL A 203 18.98 12.59 10.86
CA VAL A 203 19.33 14.01 11.00
C VAL A 203 20.66 14.32 10.30
N ALA A 204 21.67 13.47 10.46
CA ALA A 204 22.97 13.65 9.79
C ALA A 204 22.86 13.49 8.26
N GLN A 205 22.09 12.51 7.78
CA GLN A 205 21.82 12.34 6.34
C GLN A 205 21.09 13.57 5.77
N PHE A 206 20.10 14.09 6.49
CA PHE A 206 19.35 15.28 6.09
C PHE A 206 20.27 16.51 5.99
N ALA A 207 21.02 16.80 7.03
CA ALA A 207 21.95 17.93 7.07
C ALA A 207 22.94 17.88 5.90
N ALA A 208 23.55 16.70 5.68
CA ALA A 208 24.50 16.50 4.60
C ALA A 208 23.88 16.62 3.20
N MET A 209 22.70 16.03 2.99
CA MET A 209 22.03 16.00 1.67
C MET A 209 21.45 17.35 1.28
N MET A 210 20.90 18.08 2.23
CA MET A 210 20.19 19.34 1.98
C MET A 210 21.07 20.58 2.22
N GLY A 211 22.28 20.39 2.74
CA GLY A 211 23.19 21.50 3.05
C GLY A 211 22.69 22.40 4.18
N VAL A 212 22.00 21.82 5.17
CA VAL A 212 21.39 22.52 6.29
C VAL A 212 22.31 22.43 7.51
N ASP A 213 22.52 23.55 8.19
CA ASP A 213 23.19 23.57 9.49
C ASP A 213 22.14 23.44 10.61
N LEU A 214 22.34 22.47 11.49
CA LEU A 214 21.42 22.16 12.57
C LEU A 214 22.12 22.48 13.93
N PRO A 215 21.71 23.55 14.59
CA PRO A 215 22.36 24.02 15.82
C PRO A 215 21.97 23.20 17.07
N PHE A 216 21.07 22.22 16.92
CA PHE A 216 20.58 21.40 18.02
C PHE A 216 21.14 19.97 17.92
N ALA A 217 21.31 19.33 19.09
CA ALA A 217 21.66 17.92 19.13
C ALA A 217 20.56 17.08 18.48
N ALA A 218 20.95 16.09 17.67
CA ALA A 218 20.02 15.10 17.13
C ALA A 218 19.28 14.35 18.27
N GLU A 219 18.18 13.70 17.94
CA GLU A 219 17.33 12.94 18.88
C GLU A 219 16.70 13.80 19.99
N THR A 220 16.73 15.11 19.84
CA THR A 220 16.02 16.02 20.75
C THR A 220 14.81 16.61 20.09
N LYS A 221 13.78 16.87 20.93
CA LYS A 221 12.57 17.57 20.47
C LYS A 221 12.92 18.93 19.83
N ALA A 222 13.91 19.63 20.36
CA ALA A 222 14.35 20.92 19.82
C ALA A 222 14.88 20.81 18.40
N CYS A 223 15.64 19.77 18.09
CA CYS A 223 16.14 19.50 16.73
C CYS A 223 14.98 19.16 15.78
N ALA A 224 14.09 18.25 16.20
CA ALA A 224 12.93 17.87 15.42
C ALA A 224 11.97 19.05 15.15
N ASP A 225 11.74 19.90 16.16
CA ASP A 225 10.93 21.10 16.04
C ASP A 225 11.56 22.11 15.07
N HIS A 226 12.88 22.32 15.15
CA HIS A 226 13.62 23.19 14.24
C HIS A 226 13.53 22.71 12.78
N ILE A 227 13.80 21.42 12.54
CA ILE A 227 13.66 20.82 11.19
C ILE A 227 12.24 21.05 10.67
N TRP A 228 11.23 20.74 11.45
CA TRP A 228 9.83 20.84 10.98
C TRP A 228 9.33 22.28 10.83
N ASN A 229 9.79 23.21 11.65
CA ASN A 229 9.34 24.60 11.58
C ASN A 229 10.08 25.40 10.51
N ASP A 230 11.39 25.21 10.40
CA ASP A 230 12.25 26.07 9.59
C ASP A 230 12.73 25.42 8.29
N HIS A 231 12.73 24.05 8.23
CA HIS A 231 13.24 23.27 7.09
C HIS A 231 12.23 22.23 6.56
N ARG A 232 10.95 22.44 6.75
CA ARG A 232 9.89 21.47 6.41
C ARG A 232 9.91 21.04 4.95
N GLU A 233 10.09 21.99 4.04
CA GLU A 233 10.17 21.70 2.61
C GLU A 233 11.35 20.80 2.27
N GLN A 234 12.51 21.11 2.82
CA GLN A 234 13.73 20.31 2.64
C GLN A 234 13.56 18.92 3.27
N TRP A 235 12.86 18.82 4.41
CA TRP A 235 12.59 17.54 5.07
C TRP A 235 11.70 16.63 4.22
N CYS A 236 10.61 17.17 3.64
CA CYS A 236 9.77 16.43 2.68
C CYS A 236 10.59 15.97 1.46
N GLU A 237 11.39 16.86 0.89
CA GLU A 237 12.23 16.55 -0.26
C GLU A 237 13.32 15.52 0.07
N PHE A 238 13.90 15.57 1.24
CA PHE A 238 14.87 14.59 1.73
C PHE A 238 14.25 13.19 1.77
N TYR A 239 13.09 13.04 2.38
CA TYR A 239 12.38 11.75 2.42
C TYR A 239 12.05 11.24 1.02
N ALA A 240 11.54 12.12 0.15
CA ALA A 240 11.20 11.75 -1.22
C ALA A 240 12.41 11.22 -2.00
N ARG A 241 13.57 11.86 -1.87
CA ARG A 241 14.84 11.40 -2.49
C ARG A 241 15.32 10.08 -1.89
N ARG A 242 15.18 9.92 -0.57
CA ARG A 242 15.62 8.69 0.10
C ARG A 242 14.75 7.49 -0.29
N PHE A 243 13.40 7.66 -0.31
CA PHE A 243 12.50 6.61 -0.78
C PHE A 243 12.68 6.31 -2.27
N GLU A 244 12.84 7.31 -3.13
CA GLU A 244 13.15 7.10 -4.55
C GLU A 244 14.40 6.22 -4.72
N ARG A 245 15.48 6.53 -3.97
CA ARG A 245 16.71 5.74 -4.01
C ARG A 245 16.52 4.31 -3.50
N PHE A 246 15.85 4.15 -2.35
CA PHE A 246 15.55 2.83 -1.77
C PHE A 246 14.77 1.97 -2.76
N LEU A 247 13.68 2.52 -3.30
CA LEU A 247 12.81 1.81 -4.22
C LEU A 247 13.48 1.50 -5.56
N ALA A 248 14.30 2.42 -6.09
CA ALA A 248 15.05 2.16 -7.31
C ALA A 248 15.97 0.95 -7.17
N LYS A 249 16.67 0.81 -6.05
CA LYS A 249 17.52 -0.36 -5.77
C LYS A 249 16.72 -1.66 -5.65
N VAL A 250 15.58 -1.61 -4.96
CA VAL A 250 14.68 -2.77 -4.84
C VAL A 250 14.16 -3.18 -6.20
N CYS A 251 13.66 -2.22 -7.00
CA CYS A 251 13.13 -2.49 -8.34
C CYS A 251 14.21 -3.05 -9.26
N GLU A 252 15.40 -2.43 -9.29
CA GLU A 252 16.53 -2.92 -10.11
C GLU A 252 16.88 -4.36 -9.77
N ALA A 253 16.95 -4.70 -8.48
CA ALA A 253 17.29 -6.04 -8.03
C ALA A 253 16.23 -7.08 -8.38
N VAL A 254 14.94 -6.75 -8.15
CA VAL A 254 13.82 -7.65 -8.45
C VAL A 254 13.65 -7.83 -9.96
N HIS A 255 13.74 -6.76 -10.75
CA HIS A 255 13.70 -6.81 -12.21
C HIS A 255 14.89 -7.59 -12.78
N GLY A 256 16.07 -7.50 -12.17
CA GLY A 256 17.26 -8.30 -12.55
C GLY A 256 17.02 -9.81 -12.44
N LEU A 257 16.03 -10.25 -11.70
CA LEU A 257 15.56 -11.64 -11.60
C LEU A 257 14.34 -11.95 -12.48
N GLY A 258 13.83 -10.97 -13.22
CA GLY A 258 12.60 -11.08 -14.00
C GLY A 258 11.32 -10.95 -13.18
N GLY A 259 11.43 -10.55 -11.92
CA GLY A 259 10.29 -10.32 -11.02
C GLY A 259 9.66 -8.93 -11.19
N GLN A 260 8.58 -8.67 -10.45
CA GLN A 260 7.86 -7.40 -10.43
C GLN A 260 7.75 -6.86 -9.00
N VAL A 261 7.58 -5.55 -8.88
CA VAL A 261 7.45 -4.86 -7.59
C VAL A 261 6.05 -4.27 -7.45
N CYS A 262 5.34 -4.67 -6.37
CA CYS A 262 4.10 -4.07 -5.94
C CYS A 262 4.40 -3.13 -4.77
N HIS A 263 3.95 -1.88 -4.86
CA HIS A 263 4.10 -0.88 -3.80
C HIS A 263 2.79 -0.75 -3.03
N ASN A 264 2.81 -1.05 -1.74
CA ASN A 264 1.67 -0.77 -0.87
C ASN A 264 1.64 0.72 -0.52
N ASN A 265 0.57 1.38 -0.86
CA ASN A 265 0.33 2.74 -0.40
C ASN A 265 -0.32 2.71 1.00
N ALA A 266 0.36 2.09 1.97
CA ALA A 266 -0.09 2.11 3.35
C ALA A 266 -0.35 3.55 3.82
N TRP A 267 -1.41 3.73 4.60
CA TRP A 267 -1.84 5.06 5.06
C TRP A 267 -2.09 6.02 3.89
N THR A 268 -2.54 5.45 2.77
CA THR A 268 -2.67 6.13 1.49
C THR A 268 -3.30 7.50 1.62
N ARG A 269 -2.70 8.40 0.88
CA ARG A 269 -3.15 9.78 0.77
C ARG A 269 -3.14 10.17 -0.70
N ASP A 270 -3.84 11.24 -1.02
CA ASP A 270 -3.71 11.90 -2.32
C ASP A 270 -2.24 12.31 -2.58
N PRO A 271 -1.86 12.65 -3.81
CA PRO A 271 -0.47 12.98 -4.14
C PRO A 271 0.13 14.12 -3.33
N PHE A 272 -0.68 15.08 -2.86
CA PHE A 272 -0.21 16.16 -2.00
C PHE A 272 0.09 15.63 -0.58
N GLU A 273 -0.87 14.95 0.04
CA GLU A 273 -0.71 14.45 1.42
C GLU A 273 0.35 13.35 1.51
N ALA A 274 0.49 12.51 0.49
CA ALA A 274 1.54 11.49 0.45
C ALA A 274 2.94 12.14 0.51
N TYR A 275 3.14 13.22 -0.25
CA TYR A 275 4.39 13.97 -0.20
C TYR A 275 4.57 14.71 1.11
N TYR A 276 3.56 15.46 1.54
CA TYR A 276 3.66 16.30 2.74
C TYR A 276 3.74 15.50 4.05
N ARG A 277 2.94 14.41 4.15
CA ARG A 277 2.85 13.63 5.39
C ARG A 277 3.90 12.54 5.50
N TYR A 278 4.28 11.94 4.38
CA TYR A 278 5.10 10.73 4.37
C TYR A 278 6.37 10.87 3.51
N GLY A 279 6.59 12.00 2.84
CA GLY A 279 7.70 12.17 1.92
C GLY A 279 7.64 11.23 0.71
N ILE A 280 6.42 10.84 0.27
CA ILE A 280 6.22 9.92 -0.84
C ILE A 280 5.75 10.70 -2.07
N ASP A 281 6.61 10.86 -3.06
CA ASP A 281 6.24 11.38 -4.39
C ASP A 281 5.94 10.22 -5.33
N TYR A 282 4.67 9.98 -5.63
CA TYR A 282 4.22 8.87 -6.47
C TYR A 282 4.87 8.83 -7.85
N ARG A 283 5.22 9.99 -8.42
CA ARG A 283 5.88 10.08 -9.72
C ARG A 283 7.33 9.60 -9.64
N ARG A 284 8.03 9.92 -8.54
CA ARG A 284 9.39 9.42 -8.29
C ARG A 284 9.38 7.92 -8.08
N ILE A 285 8.41 7.40 -7.32
CA ILE A 285 8.22 5.97 -7.09
C ILE A 285 7.96 5.24 -8.40
N ALA A 286 7.08 5.77 -9.26
CA ALA A 286 6.85 5.19 -10.58
C ALA A 286 8.11 5.19 -11.45
N ARG A 287 8.90 6.28 -11.42
CA ARG A 287 10.19 6.34 -12.14
C ARG A 287 11.26 5.40 -11.55
N ALA A 288 11.19 5.10 -10.26
CA ALA A 288 12.06 4.14 -9.62
C ALA A 288 11.84 2.70 -10.12
N GLY A 289 10.74 2.44 -10.83
CA GLY A 289 10.48 1.16 -11.48
C GLY A 289 9.39 0.31 -10.84
N VAL A 290 8.57 0.86 -9.94
CA VAL A 290 7.43 0.12 -9.37
C VAL A 290 6.44 -0.26 -10.48
N ASP A 291 6.00 -1.52 -10.52
CA ASP A 291 5.17 -2.07 -11.58
C ASP A 291 3.67 -1.89 -11.32
N ARG A 292 3.26 -1.84 -10.05
CA ARG A 292 1.87 -1.64 -9.63
C ARG A 292 1.77 -1.07 -8.22
N PHE A 293 0.67 -0.42 -7.94
CA PHE A 293 0.33 0.04 -6.60
C PHE A 293 -0.82 -0.80 -6.03
N MET A 294 -0.69 -1.21 -4.79
CA MET A 294 -1.80 -1.61 -3.95
C MET A 294 -2.19 -0.41 -3.09
N VAL A 295 -3.37 0.14 -3.37
CA VAL A 295 -3.91 1.29 -2.64
C VAL A 295 -4.64 0.76 -1.43
N GLU A 296 -4.06 1.00 -0.26
CA GLU A 296 -4.63 0.53 0.97
C GLU A 296 -5.76 1.44 1.45
N THR A 297 -6.92 0.84 1.58
CA THR A 297 -8.13 1.51 2.07
C THR A 297 -8.44 1.13 3.51
N VAL A 298 -7.41 0.86 4.31
CA VAL A 298 -7.58 0.60 5.75
C VAL A 298 -8.42 1.71 6.34
N GLY A 299 -9.59 1.37 6.78
CA GLY A 299 -10.55 2.32 7.28
C GLY A 299 -11.78 2.54 6.41
N ALA A 300 -11.83 2.12 5.16
CA ALA A 300 -13.04 2.30 4.35
C ALA A 300 -14.14 1.30 4.71
N GLY A 301 -13.77 0.03 4.92
CA GLY A 301 -14.67 -0.99 5.47
C GLY A 301 -14.94 -0.90 6.96
N VAL A 302 -14.33 -0.01 7.63
CA VAL A 302 -13.83 -0.06 8.97
C VAL A 302 -14.55 0.79 9.98
N SER A 303 -15.49 1.55 9.61
CA SER A 303 -16.15 2.45 10.57
C SER A 303 -17.18 1.79 11.47
N ILE A 304 -17.12 0.48 11.65
CA ILE A 304 -18.03 -0.25 12.54
C ILE A 304 -17.54 -0.17 13.99
N GLY A 305 -16.25 -0.02 14.22
CA GLY A 305 -15.70 0.20 15.55
C GLY A 305 -15.58 1.68 15.89
N ALA A 306 -16.65 2.34 16.28
CA ALA A 306 -16.67 3.76 16.66
C ALA A 306 -15.68 4.12 17.78
N GLU A 307 -15.11 3.14 18.44
CA GLU A 307 -14.13 3.30 19.52
C GLU A 307 -12.76 3.79 19.03
N SER A 308 -12.44 3.62 17.73
CA SER A 308 -11.16 4.04 17.16
C SER A 308 -11.07 5.53 16.82
N GLY A 309 -12.14 6.29 16.93
CA GLY A 309 -12.18 7.70 16.52
C GLY A 309 -12.11 7.93 15.02
N PHE A 310 -12.09 6.86 14.20
CA PHE A 310 -12.17 6.96 12.75
C PHE A 310 -13.59 7.36 12.34
N ARG A 311 -13.68 8.39 11.53
CA ARG A 311 -14.97 8.89 11.03
C ARG A 311 -15.44 8.02 9.86
N ALA A 312 -16.74 7.79 9.79
CA ALA A 312 -17.40 7.11 8.66
C ALA A 312 -17.10 7.73 7.29
N ASP A 313 -16.57 8.94 7.26
CA ASP A 313 -16.36 9.75 6.06
C ASP A 313 -15.03 9.44 5.34
N LEU A 314 -14.11 8.72 5.96
CA LEU A 314 -12.82 8.38 5.36
C LEU A 314 -12.93 7.69 4.00
N ARG A 315 -13.98 6.89 3.79
CA ARG A 315 -14.24 6.21 2.51
C ARG A 315 -14.38 7.17 1.33
N PHE A 316 -14.97 8.34 1.52
CA PHE A 316 -15.13 9.33 0.45
C PHE A 316 -13.80 9.99 0.11
N GLU A 317 -12.98 10.26 1.11
CA GLU A 317 -11.61 10.72 0.91
C GLU A 317 -10.79 9.69 0.15
N LEU A 318 -10.87 8.41 0.52
CA LEU A 318 -10.16 7.31 -0.14
C LEU A 318 -10.58 7.13 -1.59
N ASN A 319 -11.89 7.17 -1.88
CA ASN A 319 -12.39 7.05 -3.24
C ASN A 319 -11.84 8.14 -4.14
N PHE A 320 -11.86 9.38 -3.66
CA PHE A 320 -11.37 10.51 -4.44
C PHE A 320 -9.83 10.48 -4.58
N MET A 321 -9.10 10.08 -3.54
CA MET A 321 -7.65 9.85 -3.60
C MET A 321 -7.27 8.84 -4.68
N LEU A 322 -8.00 7.73 -4.78
CA LEU A 322 -7.78 6.71 -5.81
C LEU A 322 -7.84 7.31 -7.22
N ALA A 323 -8.88 8.09 -7.53
CA ALA A 323 -9.01 8.74 -8.83
C ALA A 323 -7.90 9.77 -9.08
N GLN A 324 -7.45 10.48 -8.04
CA GLN A 324 -6.34 11.42 -8.16
C GLN A 324 -4.99 10.72 -8.36
N ILE A 325 -4.73 9.63 -7.66
CA ILE A 325 -3.51 8.83 -7.88
C ILE A 325 -3.50 8.32 -9.33
N LYS A 326 -4.64 7.82 -9.81
CA LYS A 326 -4.75 7.37 -11.20
C LYS A 326 -4.59 8.51 -12.22
N ALA A 327 -5.12 9.69 -11.95
CA ALA A 327 -4.91 10.86 -12.79
C ALA A 327 -3.45 11.35 -12.78
N CYS A 328 -2.76 11.21 -11.65
CA CYS A 328 -1.33 11.49 -11.51
C CYS A 328 -0.46 10.46 -12.27
N LEU A 329 -0.87 9.19 -12.25
CA LEU A 329 -0.16 8.04 -12.82
C LEU A 329 -1.08 7.24 -13.77
N PRO A 330 -1.41 7.77 -14.96
CA PRO A 330 -2.43 7.16 -15.83
C PRO A 330 -2.13 5.71 -16.24
N GLU A 331 -0.87 5.36 -16.42
CA GLU A 331 -0.46 4.03 -16.88
C GLU A 331 -0.28 3.02 -15.73
N MET A 332 -0.19 3.48 -14.48
CA MET A 332 0.07 2.63 -13.32
C MET A 332 -1.17 1.76 -12.99
N PRO A 333 -1.05 0.43 -12.94
CA PRO A 333 -2.10 -0.42 -12.37
C PRO A 333 -2.28 -0.12 -10.89
N LEU A 334 -3.51 0.21 -10.48
CA LEU A 334 -3.88 0.44 -9.08
C LEU A 334 -4.80 -0.69 -8.64
N LEU A 335 -4.38 -1.47 -7.66
CA LEU A 335 -5.20 -2.46 -6.98
C LEU A 335 -5.75 -1.84 -5.69
N CYS A 336 -7.01 -2.06 -5.39
CA CYS A 336 -7.61 -1.55 -4.16
C CYS A 336 -7.70 -2.64 -3.11
N LEU A 337 -7.15 -2.39 -1.92
CA LEU A 337 -7.33 -3.30 -0.81
C LEU A 337 -8.81 -3.42 -0.48
N ASN A 338 -9.31 -4.65 -0.48
CA ASN A 338 -10.62 -5.04 0.03
C ASN A 338 -10.43 -5.70 1.39
N GLY A 339 -10.67 -4.96 2.46
CA GLY A 339 -10.62 -5.49 3.81
C GLY A 339 -11.74 -6.49 4.06
N THR A 340 -11.41 -7.60 4.71
CA THR A 340 -12.38 -8.62 5.15
C THR A 340 -12.57 -8.61 6.67
N GLY A 341 -11.76 -7.84 7.38
CA GLY A 341 -11.88 -7.53 8.80
C GLY A 341 -12.25 -6.07 9.05
N ASP A 342 -12.45 -5.70 10.28
CA ASP A 342 -12.61 -4.30 10.71
C ASP A 342 -11.24 -3.60 10.87
N SER A 343 -11.22 -2.35 11.37
CA SER A 343 -9.99 -1.54 11.52
C SER A 343 -8.95 -2.13 12.45
N THR A 344 -9.38 -3.01 13.31
CA THR A 344 -8.51 -3.72 14.24
C THR A 344 -8.22 -5.13 13.74
N GLU A 345 -8.78 -5.48 12.57
CA GLU A 345 -8.75 -6.82 11.98
C GLU A 345 -9.28 -7.90 12.94
N SER A 346 -10.10 -7.50 13.90
CA SER A 346 -10.63 -8.37 14.95
C SER A 346 -12.10 -8.74 14.74
N TRP A 347 -12.76 -8.19 13.71
CA TRP A 347 -14.15 -8.47 13.41
C TRP A 347 -14.35 -8.90 11.97
N ASP A 348 -14.98 -10.06 11.79
CA ASP A 348 -15.26 -10.61 10.46
C ASP A 348 -16.33 -9.77 9.74
N LEU A 349 -15.89 -8.89 8.85
CA LEU A 349 -16.73 -7.99 8.10
C LEU A 349 -17.69 -8.71 7.15
N LEU A 350 -17.24 -9.82 6.56
CA LEU A 350 -18.05 -10.58 5.59
C LEU A 350 -19.23 -11.30 6.25
N ASN A 351 -19.10 -11.70 7.51
CA ASN A 351 -20.19 -12.30 8.27
C ASN A 351 -21.06 -11.27 8.99
N HIS A 352 -20.47 -10.24 9.59
CA HIS A 352 -21.17 -9.34 10.47
C HIS A 352 -21.69 -8.07 9.79
N ALA A 353 -21.01 -7.60 8.75
CA ALA A 353 -21.36 -6.35 8.08
C ALA A 353 -21.14 -6.38 6.55
N PRO A 354 -21.64 -7.38 5.83
CA PRO A 354 -21.39 -7.55 4.39
C PRO A 354 -21.82 -6.33 3.56
N VAL A 355 -22.86 -5.62 3.97
CA VAL A 355 -23.32 -4.38 3.30
C VAL A 355 -22.26 -3.28 3.31
N VAL A 356 -21.40 -3.24 4.32
CA VAL A 356 -20.29 -2.26 4.39
C VAL A 356 -19.22 -2.62 3.35
N SER A 357 -18.87 -3.90 3.25
CA SER A 357 -17.93 -4.39 2.24
C SER A 357 -18.48 -4.22 0.81
N GLU A 358 -19.75 -4.53 0.58
CA GLU A 358 -20.43 -4.29 -0.70
C GLU A 358 -20.32 -2.82 -1.13
N ARG A 359 -20.64 -1.91 -0.23
CA ARG A 359 -20.55 -0.48 -0.48
C ARG A 359 -19.13 -0.03 -0.79
N GLU A 360 -18.13 -0.57 -0.09
CA GLU A 360 -16.73 -0.29 -0.34
C GLU A 360 -16.32 -0.74 -1.74
N VAL A 361 -16.54 -2.00 -2.09
CA VAL A 361 -16.25 -2.55 -3.42
C VAL A 361 -16.93 -1.74 -4.52
N TYR A 362 -18.22 -1.47 -4.35
CA TYR A 362 -18.99 -0.70 -5.32
C TYR A 362 -18.43 0.72 -5.50
N THR A 363 -18.12 1.40 -4.41
CA THR A 363 -17.65 2.79 -4.46
C THR A 363 -16.27 2.90 -5.09
N LEU A 364 -15.34 2.01 -4.75
CA LEU A 364 -13.99 1.97 -5.32
C LEU A 364 -14.01 1.62 -6.80
N GLY A 365 -14.87 0.66 -7.21
CA GLY A 365 -15.04 0.29 -8.62
C GLY A 365 -15.69 1.39 -9.47
N HIS A 366 -16.41 2.32 -8.86
CA HIS A 366 -17.11 3.41 -9.56
C HIS A 366 -16.40 4.77 -9.49
N MET A 367 -15.11 4.78 -9.24
CA MET A 367 -14.25 5.95 -9.45
C MET A 367 -13.55 5.82 -10.80
N PHE A 368 -13.58 6.91 -11.58
CA PHE A 368 -13.08 6.91 -12.95
C PHE A 368 -12.11 8.06 -13.19
N VAL A 369 -11.23 7.86 -14.15
CA VAL A 369 -10.47 8.93 -14.77
C VAL A 369 -10.89 9.11 -16.22
N GLN A 370 -10.88 10.34 -16.67
CA GLN A 370 -11.09 10.66 -18.07
C GLN A 370 -9.75 10.88 -18.76
N ASN A 371 -9.53 10.16 -19.84
CA ASN A 371 -8.41 10.33 -20.74
C ASN A 371 -8.92 10.67 -22.16
N GLU A 372 -8.01 10.75 -23.14
CA GLU A 372 -8.37 11.08 -24.54
C GLU A 372 -9.26 10.02 -25.19
N SER A 373 -9.17 8.75 -24.77
CA SER A 373 -9.97 7.63 -25.30
C SER A 373 -11.31 7.44 -24.61
N GLY A 374 -11.61 8.18 -23.55
CA GLY A 374 -12.86 8.09 -22.78
C GLY A 374 -12.65 7.89 -21.28
N PHE A 375 -13.58 7.14 -20.66
CA PHE A 375 -13.52 6.86 -19.23
C PHE A 375 -12.83 5.52 -18.96
N GLN A 376 -12.06 5.49 -17.90
CA GLN A 376 -11.35 4.31 -17.41
C GLN A 376 -11.56 4.20 -15.91
N HIS A 377 -11.72 2.98 -15.39
CA HIS A 377 -11.71 2.75 -13.94
C HIS A 377 -10.41 3.26 -13.31
N ALA A 378 -10.51 3.91 -12.16
CA ALA A 378 -9.32 4.33 -11.43
C ALA A 378 -8.57 3.12 -10.85
N SER A 379 -9.28 2.07 -10.46
CA SER A 379 -8.73 0.80 -9.99
C SER A 379 -8.72 -0.26 -11.10
N SER A 380 -7.66 -1.07 -11.15
CA SER A 380 -7.58 -2.27 -11.99
C SER A 380 -8.33 -3.46 -11.39
N GLY A 381 -8.62 -3.42 -10.10
CA GLY A 381 -9.34 -4.49 -9.41
C GLY A 381 -9.05 -4.56 -7.91
N PRO A 382 -9.63 -5.57 -7.23
CA PRO A 382 -9.46 -5.76 -5.80
C PRO A 382 -8.11 -6.41 -5.45
N PHE A 383 -7.63 -6.07 -4.25
CA PHE A 383 -6.60 -6.78 -3.52
C PHE A 383 -7.20 -7.23 -2.19
N VAL A 384 -7.63 -8.49 -2.11
CA VAL A 384 -8.34 -9.00 -0.92
C VAL A 384 -7.39 -9.17 0.25
N CYS A 385 -7.69 -8.56 1.37
CA CYS A 385 -6.87 -8.62 2.59
C CYS A 385 -7.71 -8.94 3.85
N LEU A 386 -7.46 -10.05 4.49
CA LEU A 386 -6.65 -11.21 4.11
C LEU A 386 -7.56 -12.27 3.47
N ALA A 387 -7.03 -13.06 2.54
CA ALA A 387 -7.85 -13.99 1.76
C ALA A 387 -8.04 -15.38 2.41
N ASP A 388 -7.30 -15.69 3.47
CA ASP A 388 -7.47 -16.95 4.20
C ASP A 388 -8.76 -16.95 5.04
N GLY A 389 -9.40 -18.11 5.16
CA GLY A 389 -10.62 -18.27 5.94
C GLY A 389 -11.92 -17.83 5.27
N ILE A 390 -11.89 -17.27 4.06
CA ILE A 390 -13.09 -16.88 3.31
C ILE A 390 -13.80 -18.13 2.77
N THR A 391 -15.09 -18.29 3.02
CA THR A 391 -15.87 -19.44 2.57
C THR A 391 -16.27 -19.32 1.09
N ALA A 392 -16.62 -20.45 0.45
CA ALA A 392 -17.08 -20.47 -0.94
C ALA A 392 -18.29 -19.55 -1.20
N THR A 393 -19.22 -19.46 -0.24
CA THR A 393 -20.39 -18.56 -0.34
C THR A 393 -19.98 -17.10 -0.30
N GLN A 394 -19.01 -16.74 0.55
CA GLN A 394 -18.48 -15.38 0.63
C GLN A 394 -17.67 -15.02 -0.62
N TRP A 395 -16.89 -15.96 -1.16
CA TRP A 395 -16.21 -15.78 -2.44
C TRP A 395 -17.17 -15.56 -3.60
N GLU A 396 -18.25 -16.34 -3.67
CA GLU A 396 -19.31 -16.15 -4.68
C GLU A 396 -19.93 -14.74 -4.55
N TRP A 397 -20.19 -14.31 -3.32
CA TRP A 397 -20.73 -12.98 -3.04
C TRP A 397 -19.76 -11.86 -3.48
N LEU A 398 -18.47 -11.96 -3.15
CA LEU A 398 -17.43 -11.01 -3.59
C LEU A 398 -17.36 -10.93 -5.11
N ARG A 399 -17.32 -12.08 -5.80
CA ARG A 399 -17.28 -12.14 -7.27
C ARG A 399 -18.47 -11.41 -7.92
N ARG A 400 -19.65 -11.59 -7.38
CA ARG A 400 -20.85 -10.88 -7.87
C ARG A 400 -20.74 -9.38 -7.72
N ASN A 401 -20.22 -8.92 -6.60
CA ASN A 401 -19.99 -7.50 -6.36
C ASN A 401 -18.91 -6.92 -7.30
N TRP A 402 -17.85 -7.66 -7.56
CA TRP A 402 -16.82 -7.22 -8.52
C TRP A 402 -17.37 -7.10 -9.94
N VAL A 403 -18.23 -8.00 -10.38
CA VAL A 403 -18.90 -7.89 -11.69
C VAL A 403 -19.75 -6.61 -11.77
N VAL A 404 -20.44 -6.25 -10.71
CA VAL A 404 -21.20 -4.99 -10.66
C VAL A 404 -20.28 -3.78 -10.65
N ALA A 405 -19.19 -3.85 -9.89
CA ALA A 405 -18.28 -2.73 -9.70
C ALA A 405 -17.40 -2.45 -10.94
N TYR A 406 -16.93 -3.50 -11.63
CA TYR A 406 -15.93 -3.40 -12.69
C TYR A 406 -16.43 -3.83 -14.08
N GLY A 407 -17.62 -4.40 -14.17
CA GLY A 407 -18.12 -5.02 -15.41
C GLY A 407 -18.50 -4.05 -16.54
N SER A 408 -18.48 -2.74 -16.29
CA SER A 408 -18.78 -1.74 -17.31
C SER A 408 -18.12 -0.39 -16.99
N THR A 409 -17.79 0.36 -18.03
CA THR A 409 -17.35 1.76 -17.93
C THR A 409 -18.47 2.71 -18.33
N PRO A 410 -18.60 3.90 -17.72
CA PRO A 410 -19.65 4.86 -18.08
C PRO A 410 -19.41 5.44 -19.48
N GLN A 411 -20.50 5.78 -20.16
CA GLN A 411 -20.44 6.50 -21.44
C GLN A 411 -20.48 8.03 -21.25
N ARG A 412 -20.99 8.49 -20.11
CA ARG A 412 -21.07 9.91 -19.75
C ARG A 412 -21.13 10.10 -18.26
N VAL A 413 -20.73 11.28 -17.82
CA VAL A 413 -20.85 11.77 -16.45
C VAL A 413 -22.13 12.56 -16.30
N LEU A 414 -22.90 12.31 -15.24
CA LEU A 414 -24.10 13.11 -14.90
C LEU A 414 -23.80 14.22 -13.91
N GLY A 415 -22.69 14.12 -13.17
CA GLY A 415 -22.22 15.11 -12.23
C GLY A 415 -21.09 15.97 -12.82
N ALA A 416 -20.22 16.46 -11.93
CA ALA A 416 -19.05 17.22 -12.35
C ALA A 416 -17.80 16.32 -12.44
N THR A 417 -16.97 16.59 -13.44
CA THR A 417 -15.61 16.07 -13.53
C THR A 417 -14.69 16.99 -12.75
N VAL A 418 -13.82 16.44 -11.90
CA VAL A 418 -12.86 17.24 -11.13
C VAL A 418 -11.55 17.34 -11.89
N LEU A 419 -11.02 18.55 -12.00
CA LEU A 419 -9.75 18.79 -12.66
C LEU A 419 -8.58 18.38 -11.77
N TRP A 420 -7.70 17.55 -12.31
CA TRP A 420 -6.36 17.27 -11.78
C TRP A 420 -5.30 18.02 -12.61
N SER A 421 -4.45 18.78 -11.91
CA SER A 421 -3.28 19.44 -12.51
C SER A 421 -2.03 19.06 -11.72
N GLU A 422 -1.07 18.49 -12.42
CA GLU A 422 0.24 18.16 -11.87
C GLU A 422 1.04 19.43 -11.53
N ALA A 423 0.97 20.43 -12.38
CA ALA A 423 1.68 21.70 -12.18
C ALA A 423 1.13 22.47 -10.96
N ALA A 424 -0.18 22.39 -10.73
CA ALA A 424 -0.79 23.01 -9.55
C ALA A 424 -0.39 22.32 -8.22
N LEU A 425 0.13 21.10 -8.24
CA LEU A 425 0.56 20.39 -7.02
C LEU A 425 1.72 21.12 -6.33
N GLY A 426 2.71 21.60 -7.09
CA GLY A 426 3.81 22.41 -6.53
C GLY A 426 3.33 23.73 -5.95
N ASN A 427 2.41 24.42 -6.63
CA ASN A 427 1.81 25.66 -6.14
C ASN A 427 0.99 25.41 -4.86
N GLU A 428 0.24 24.32 -4.80
CA GLU A 428 -0.53 23.92 -3.62
C GLU A 428 0.37 23.65 -2.41
N PHE A 429 1.52 23.02 -2.64
CA PHE A 429 2.48 22.76 -1.57
C PHE A 429 3.03 24.06 -0.98
N ALA A 430 3.47 25.00 -1.82
CA ALA A 430 3.96 26.31 -1.40
C ALA A 430 2.88 27.14 -0.68
N ASP A 431 1.66 27.14 -1.22
CA ASP A 431 0.51 27.83 -0.60
C ASP A 431 0.15 27.21 0.77
N TYR A 432 0.11 25.88 0.85
CA TYR A 432 -0.20 25.19 2.10
C TYR A 432 0.84 25.45 3.19
N LEU A 433 2.12 25.52 2.85
CA LEU A 433 3.16 25.88 3.81
C LEU A 433 2.93 27.27 4.41
N SER A 434 2.44 28.20 3.59
CA SER A 434 2.24 29.61 3.98
C SER A 434 0.91 29.86 4.69
N HIS A 435 -0.19 29.27 4.19
CA HIS A 435 -1.56 29.67 4.59
C HIS A 435 -2.36 28.58 5.29
N ARG A 436 -1.98 27.31 5.18
CA ARG A 436 -2.73 26.16 5.76
C ARG A 436 -4.19 26.10 5.30
N LEU A 437 -4.48 26.50 4.08
CA LEU A 437 -5.81 26.40 3.50
C LEU A 437 -6.15 24.97 3.11
N LEU A 438 -7.46 24.70 2.91
CA LEU A 438 -7.91 23.39 2.46
C LEU A 438 -7.28 23.03 1.11
N THR A 439 -6.78 21.79 1.02
CA THR A 439 -6.25 21.24 -0.22
C THR A 439 -7.36 20.96 -1.22
N ARG A 440 -7.00 20.88 -2.52
CA ARG A 440 -7.96 20.53 -3.58
C ARG A 440 -8.64 19.19 -3.32
N GLN A 441 -7.87 18.23 -2.84
CA GLN A 441 -8.37 16.92 -2.41
C GLN A 441 -9.43 17.07 -1.30
N LYS A 442 -9.12 17.82 -0.27
CA LYS A 442 -10.04 18.00 0.86
C LYS A 442 -11.34 18.68 0.45
N ILE A 443 -11.27 19.69 -0.42
CA ILE A 443 -12.47 20.36 -0.97
C ILE A 443 -13.34 19.36 -1.72
N ALA A 444 -12.76 18.58 -2.64
CA ALA A 444 -13.53 17.65 -3.44
C ALA A 444 -14.08 16.48 -2.60
N GLY A 445 -13.29 15.94 -1.67
CA GLY A 445 -13.74 14.90 -0.73
C GLY A 445 -14.90 15.36 0.16
N GLU A 446 -14.83 16.60 0.67
CA GLU A 446 -15.92 17.19 1.46
C GLU A 446 -17.22 17.41 0.66
N LEU A 447 -17.08 17.80 -0.60
CA LEU A 447 -18.24 17.93 -1.51
C LEU A 447 -18.87 16.56 -1.79
N GLN A 448 -18.04 15.55 -2.07
CA GLN A 448 -18.51 14.17 -2.32
C GLN A 448 -19.20 13.59 -1.07
N ALA A 449 -18.62 13.80 0.12
CA ALA A 449 -19.20 13.36 1.38
C ALA A 449 -20.58 13.99 1.66
N ARG A 450 -20.86 15.14 1.06
CA ARG A 450 -22.16 15.84 1.14
C ARG A 450 -23.10 15.52 -0.03
N GLY A 451 -22.76 14.50 -0.84
CA GLY A 451 -23.59 14.02 -1.91
C GLY A 451 -23.36 14.69 -3.26
N ALA A 452 -22.32 15.49 -3.43
CA ALA A 452 -21.96 15.98 -4.75
C ALA A 452 -21.51 14.80 -5.64
N PRO A 453 -22.05 14.67 -6.85
CA PRO A 453 -21.74 13.54 -7.75
C PRO A 453 -20.38 13.74 -8.44
N LEU A 454 -19.29 13.50 -7.69
CA LEU A 454 -17.92 13.64 -8.11
C LEU A 454 -17.26 12.25 -8.21
N GLN A 455 -17.42 11.59 -9.35
CA GLN A 455 -16.92 10.23 -9.58
C GLN A 455 -15.82 10.17 -10.65
N VAL A 456 -15.52 11.31 -11.28
CA VAL A 456 -14.55 11.38 -12.38
C VAL A 456 -13.51 12.46 -12.10
N VAL A 457 -12.25 12.12 -12.35
CA VAL A 457 -11.13 13.08 -12.37
C VAL A 457 -10.57 13.11 -13.79
N ALA A 458 -10.35 14.31 -14.32
CA ALA A 458 -9.68 14.52 -15.59
C ALA A 458 -8.32 15.20 -15.38
N ASN A 459 -7.27 14.65 -15.99
CA ASN A 459 -5.97 15.33 -16.04
C ASN A 459 -6.07 16.59 -16.92
N SER A 460 -5.40 17.68 -16.55
CA SER A 460 -5.37 18.93 -17.33
C SER A 460 -4.93 18.73 -18.79
N ARG A 461 -4.13 17.70 -19.07
CA ARG A 461 -3.74 17.33 -20.44
C ARG A 461 -4.91 16.85 -21.29
N CYS A 462 -5.99 16.40 -20.66
CA CYS A 462 -7.19 15.85 -21.32
C CYS A 462 -8.36 16.84 -21.36
N LEU A 463 -8.17 18.12 -21.04
CA LEU A 463 -9.23 19.15 -21.00
C LEU A 463 -10.01 19.24 -22.32
N ALA A 464 -9.33 19.15 -23.46
CA ALA A 464 -9.98 19.20 -24.78
C ALA A 464 -10.99 18.06 -25.02
N ALA A 465 -10.80 16.91 -24.36
CA ALA A 465 -11.70 15.76 -24.42
C ALA A 465 -12.81 15.81 -23.36
N THR A 466 -12.66 16.64 -22.31
CA THR A 466 -13.60 16.73 -21.19
C THR A 466 -14.90 17.42 -21.66
N ARG A 467 -16.05 16.86 -21.30
CA ARG A 467 -17.38 17.38 -21.64
C ARG A 467 -18.23 17.47 -20.36
N GLY A 468 -19.13 18.44 -20.34
CA GLY A 468 -20.04 18.65 -19.22
C GLY A 468 -19.53 19.66 -18.20
N CYS A 469 -19.93 19.50 -16.95
CA CYS A 469 -19.53 20.39 -15.85
C CYS A 469 -18.14 20.02 -15.35
N LEU A 470 -17.24 21.00 -15.29
CA LEU A 470 -15.90 20.87 -14.74
C LEU A 470 -15.83 21.57 -13.37
N LEU A 471 -15.44 20.85 -12.33
CA LEU A 471 -15.12 21.40 -11.04
C LEU A 471 -13.61 21.64 -10.95
N VAL A 472 -13.22 22.87 -10.72
CA VAL A 472 -11.83 23.28 -10.55
C VAL A 472 -11.62 23.74 -9.09
N PRO A 473 -11.20 22.84 -8.20
CA PRO A 473 -10.90 23.26 -6.84
C PRO A 473 -9.67 24.15 -6.82
N ARG A 474 -9.76 25.31 -6.17
CA ARG A 474 -8.64 26.25 -6.04
C ARG A 474 -8.03 26.67 -7.39
N PRO A 475 -8.80 27.34 -8.27
CA PRO A 475 -8.34 27.72 -9.61
C PRO A 475 -7.13 28.65 -9.58
N GLU A 476 -6.93 29.43 -8.52
CA GLU A 476 -5.78 30.30 -8.29
C GLU A 476 -4.43 29.57 -8.24
N LEU A 477 -4.46 28.24 -8.01
CA LEU A 477 -3.24 27.42 -7.99
C LEU A 477 -2.85 26.91 -9.39
N LEU A 478 -3.75 27.03 -10.38
CA LEU A 478 -3.45 26.60 -11.73
C LEU A 478 -2.41 27.52 -12.40
N PRO A 479 -1.49 26.98 -13.21
CA PRO A 479 -0.71 27.79 -14.13
C PRO A 479 -1.61 28.57 -15.06
N THR A 480 -1.18 29.76 -15.46
CA THR A 480 -1.95 30.66 -16.32
C THR A 480 -2.45 29.98 -17.61
N ALA A 481 -1.62 29.14 -18.23
CA ALA A 481 -1.99 28.43 -19.45
C ALA A 481 -3.12 27.41 -19.23
N GLU A 482 -3.12 26.71 -18.11
CA GLU A 482 -4.20 25.76 -17.75
C GLU A 482 -5.47 26.52 -17.37
N LEU A 483 -5.34 27.63 -16.64
CA LEU A 483 -6.49 28.45 -16.25
C LEU A 483 -7.20 29.07 -17.47
N GLN A 484 -6.45 29.41 -18.53
CA GLN A 484 -7.03 29.91 -19.78
C GLN A 484 -7.70 28.80 -20.61
N ALA A 485 -7.34 27.55 -20.41
CA ALA A 485 -7.90 26.41 -21.12
C ALA A 485 -9.19 25.85 -20.47
N VAL A 486 -9.47 26.24 -19.23
CA VAL A 486 -10.69 25.93 -18.47
C VAL A 486 -11.80 26.90 -18.81
#